data_05b0e1a51451f89bd3a6d87fd57008f3
#
_entry.id   05b0e1a51451f89bd3a6d87fd57008f3
#
_cell.length_a   1.000
_cell.length_b   1.000
_cell.length_c   1.000
_cell.angle_alpha   90.00
_cell.angle_beta   90.00
_cell.angle_gamma   90.00
#
_symmetry.space_group_name_H-M   'P 1'
#
loop_
_entity.id
_entity.type
_entity.pdbx_description
1 polymer ?
#
loop_
_entity_poly.entity_id
_entity_poly.type
_entity_poly.pdbx_seq_one_letter_code
_entity_poly.pdbx_strand_id
1 'polypeptide(L)'
;MKKISVLRLITITVISGITFLNQGILFAQTDDGSLIIKKCKDFEITGTESADAWNSTEWVNLVQQRSDYPGYQTKAKVLYSDTGIYFLFNCADEKLTTTMKADNLDLWTEDVVEVFLWTDETFPVYFEYELSPMNYELPIMVPNYKGTFLGWLPWHYEGDRRTRHATSVTGGEKKSGSSVSAWIAELFIPFKLLAPLNNVPPVSGTKWRANMYRIDHDHDRLSFVWQKVTTNFHDYNHFGTFIFE
;
A
#
# COMPACT_ATOMS: atom_id res chain seq x y z
N MET A 1 -13.20 -10.75 -87.90
CA MET A 1 -12.43 -10.20 -86.76
C MET A 1 -13.40 -9.88 -85.62
N LYS A 2 -13.45 -10.77 -84.60
CA LYS A 2 -14.31 -10.59 -83.41
C LYS A 2 -13.44 -10.03 -82.28
N LYS A 3 -13.85 -8.85 -81.74
CA LYS A 3 -13.23 -8.27 -80.55
C LYS A 3 -13.82 -8.94 -79.33
N ILE A 4 -12.96 -9.55 -78.50
CA ILE A 4 -13.28 -10.07 -77.19
C ILE A 4 -13.06 -8.97 -76.16
N SER A 5 -14.16 -8.59 -75.50
CA SER A 5 -14.15 -7.65 -74.37
C SER A 5 -13.88 -8.42 -73.10
N VAL A 6 -12.79 -8.06 -72.40
CA VAL A 6 -12.45 -8.63 -71.11
C VAL A 6 -13.02 -7.77 -69.99
N LEU A 7 -14.02 -8.31 -69.31
CA LEU A 7 -14.62 -7.69 -68.14
C LEU A 7 -13.73 -7.92 -66.93
N ARG A 8 -13.12 -6.86 -66.35
CA ARG A 8 -12.35 -6.96 -65.10
C ARG A 8 -13.31 -6.84 -63.95
N LEU A 9 -13.38 -7.93 -63.18
CA LEU A 9 -14.10 -7.99 -61.91
C LEU A 9 -13.23 -7.31 -60.82
N ILE A 10 -13.68 -6.23 -60.24
CA ILE A 10 -13.03 -5.56 -59.12
C ILE A 10 -13.59 -6.16 -57.83
N THR A 11 -12.80 -6.95 -57.14
CA THR A 11 -13.16 -7.48 -55.80
C THR A 11 -12.83 -6.41 -54.78
N ILE A 12 -13.83 -5.83 -54.14
CA ILE A 12 -13.66 -4.91 -53.00
C ILE A 12 -13.56 -5.75 -51.73
N THR A 13 -12.37 -5.84 -51.17
CA THR A 13 -12.17 -6.45 -49.86
C THR A 13 -12.48 -5.40 -48.79
N VAL A 14 -13.59 -5.59 -48.07
CA VAL A 14 -13.93 -4.77 -46.91
C VAL A 14 -13.09 -5.30 -45.72
N ILE A 15 -12.06 -4.56 -45.35
CA ILE A 15 -11.31 -4.81 -44.12
C ILE A 15 -12.11 -4.22 -42.95
N SER A 16 -12.81 -5.07 -42.23
CA SER A 16 -13.43 -4.71 -40.95
C SER A 16 -12.34 -4.47 -39.92
N GLY A 17 -12.03 -3.18 -39.68
CA GLY A 17 -11.12 -2.77 -38.62
C GLY A 17 -11.78 -2.98 -37.25
N ILE A 18 -11.36 -4.00 -36.53
CA ILE A 18 -11.70 -4.14 -35.11
C ILE A 18 -10.83 -3.14 -34.34
N THR A 19 -11.41 -2.02 -33.96
CA THR A 19 -10.81 -1.07 -33.01
C THR A 19 -10.84 -1.72 -31.64
N PHE A 20 -9.70 -2.23 -31.17
CA PHE A 20 -9.50 -2.53 -29.76
C PHE A 20 -9.55 -1.20 -29.00
N LEU A 21 -10.65 -0.95 -28.31
CA LEU A 21 -10.69 0.05 -27.25
C LEU A 21 -9.73 -0.39 -26.15
N ASN A 22 -8.56 0.21 -26.15
CA ASN A 22 -7.62 0.11 -25.05
C ASN A 22 -8.29 0.82 -23.87
N GLN A 23 -8.99 0.07 -22.98
CA GLN A 23 -9.45 0.59 -21.72
C GLN A 23 -8.19 0.86 -20.91
N GLY A 24 -7.75 2.12 -20.92
CA GLY A 24 -6.66 2.57 -20.06
C GLY A 24 -7.03 2.22 -18.62
N ILE A 25 -6.19 1.44 -17.98
CA ILE A 25 -6.25 1.15 -16.55
C ILE A 25 -6.12 2.51 -15.86
N LEU A 26 -7.21 3.03 -15.31
CA LEU A 26 -7.17 4.21 -14.44
C LEU A 26 -6.44 3.80 -13.18
N PHE A 27 -5.19 4.22 -13.05
CA PHE A 27 -4.45 4.11 -11.79
C PHE A 27 -5.14 5.01 -10.76
N ALA A 28 -5.35 4.47 -9.54
CA ALA A 28 -5.89 5.25 -8.41
C ALA A 28 -4.96 6.40 -7.98
N GLN A 29 -3.70 6.35 -8.37
CA GLN A 29 -2.70 7.37 -8.09
C GLN A 29 -2.70 8.43 -9.19
N THR A 30 -2.75 9.70 -8.78
CA THR A 30 -2.58 10.86 -9.67
C THR A 30 -1.10 11.25 -9.77
N ASP A 31 -0.70 11.93 -10.86
CA ASP A 31 0.69 12.36 -11.11
C ASP A 31 1.22 13.36 -10.05
N ASP A 32 0.33 13.95 -9.23
CA ASP A 32 0.66 14.90 -8.16
C ASP A 32 0.98 14.24 -6.80
N GLY A 33 1.07 12.91 -6.75
CA GLY A 33 1.34 12.18 -5.51
C GLY A 33 0.12 12.01 -4.60
N SER A 34 -1.10 12.18 -5.14
CA SER A 34 -2.34 11.93 -4.41
C SER A 34 -2.89 10.53 -4.67
N LEU A 35 -3.60 9.98 -3.69
CA LEU A 35 -4.34 8.73 -3.78
C LEU A 35 -5.77 8.95 -3.29
N ILE A 36 -6.73 8.59 -4.14
CA ILE A 36 -8.15 8.62 -3.79
C ILE A 36 -8.48 7.39 -2.95
N ILE A 37 -8.92 7.61 -1.72
CA ILE A 37 -9.30 6.56 -0.79
C ILE A 37 -10.81 6.37 -0.84
N LYS A 38 -11.25 5.25 -1.40
CA LYS A 38 -12.67 4.94 -1.56
C LYS A 38 -13.30 4.39 -0.29
N LYS A 39 -14.55 4.77 -0.08
CA LYS A 39 -15.33 4.26 1.05
C LYS A 39 -15.86 2.85 0.78
N CYS A 40 -15.83 2.01 1.80
CA CYS A 40 -16.40 0.65 1.78
C CYS A 40 -17.24 0.40 3.04
N LYS A 41 -17.91 -0.75 3.09
CA LYS A 41 -18.45 -1.30 4.33
C LYS A 41 -17.34 -2.00 5.10
N ASP A 42 -17.51 -2.14 6.42
CA ASP A 42 -16.60 -2.95 7.23
C ASP A 42 -16.56 -4.39 6.74
N PHE A 43 -15.37 -4.99 6.78
CA PHE A 43 -15.11 -6.38 6.43
C PHE A 43 -14.06 -7.00 7.35
N GLU A 44 -13.94 -8.32 7.31
CA GLU A 44 -12.97 -9.06 8.11
C GLU A 44 -11.59 -9.02 7.48
N ILE A 45 -10.57 -8.95 8.34
CA ILE A 45 -9.15 -9.04 7.99
C ILE A 45 -8.75 -10.51 8.03
N THR A 46 -8.32 -11.03 6.90
CA THR A 46 -7.99 -12.46 6.74
C THR A 46 -6.52 -12.71 6.40
N GLY A 47 -5.84 -11.68 5.90
CA GLY A 47 -4.47 -11.79 5.39
C GLY A 47 -4.36 -12.48 4.02
N THR A 48 -5.46 -12.63 3.30
CA THR A 48 -5.51 -13.42 2.04
C THR A 48 -6.05 -12.64 0.84
N GLU A 49 -6.27 -11.35 0.96
CA GLU A 49 -6.85 -10.53 -0.13
C GLU A 49 -8.25 -10.98 -0.59
N SER A 50 -8.95 -11.80 0.21
CA SER A 50 -10.18 -12.48 -0.21
C SER A 50 -11.45 -11.63 -0.11
N ALA A 51 -11.42 -10.48 0.55
CA ALA A 51 -12.60 -9.63 0.69
C ALA A 51 -12.96 -8.94 -0.64
N ASP A 52 -14.22 -9.07 -1.07
CA ASP A 52 -14.75 -8.43 -2.29
C ASP A 52 -14.57 -6.91 -2.31
N ALA A 53 -14.50 -6.29 -1.13
CA ALA A 53 -14.26 -4.86 -0.99
C ALA A 53 -12.99 -4.40 -1.74
N TRP A 54 -11.94 -5.22 -1.77
CA TRP A 54 -10.69 -4.92 -2.45
C TRP A 54 -10.82 -4.78 -3.97
N ASN A 55 -11.90 -5.27 -4.57
CA ASN A 55 -12.18 -5.11 -6.00
C ASN A 55 -12.62 -3.67 -6.36
N SER A 56 -12.94 -2.85 -5.36
CA SER A 56 -13.38 -1.45 -5.57
C SER A 56 -12.23 -0.47 -5.70
N THR A 57 -11.00 -0.86 -5.41
CA THR A 57 -9.82 0.00 -5.49
C THR A 57 -8.69 -0.66 -6.25
N GLU A 58 -7.84 0.16 -6.85
CA GLU A 58 -6.70 -0.30 -7.65
C GLU A 58 -5.45 -0.46 -6.78
N TRP A 59 -4.52 -1.27 -7.28
CA TRP A 59 -3.18 -1.37 -6.71
C TRP A 59 -2.37 -0.11 -6.99
N VAL A 60 -1.64 0.37 -5.99
CA VAL A 60 -0.56 1.33 -6.15
C VAL A 60 0.78 0.64 -5.91
N ASN A 61 1.77 0.95 -6.75
CA ASN A 61 3.10 0.38 -6.60
C ASN A 61 3.92 1.17 -5.59
N LEU A 62 4.65 0.45 -4.76
CA LEU A 62 5.74 1.02 -3.97
C LEU A 62 7.03 0.87 -4.79
N VAL A 63 7.75 1.95 -4.96
CA VAL A 63 8.95 2.01 -5.79
C VAL A 63 10.18 1.75 -4.91
N GLN A 64 11.06 0.84 -5.35
CA GLN A 64 12.33 0.63 -4.70
C GLN A 64 13.19 1.89 -4.80
N GLN A 65 13.73 2.36 -3.68
CA GLN A 65 14.55 3.58 -3.65
C GLN A 65 15.98 3.37 -4.17
N ARG A 66 16.52 2.17 -4.01
CA ARG A 66 17.83 1.78 -4.58
C ARG A 66 17.61 0.99 -5.85
N SER A 67 18.31 1.34 -6.91
CA SER A 67 18.16 0.75 -8.23
C SER A 67 19.26 -0.24 -8.61
N ASP A 68 20.25 -0.44 -7.76
CA ASP A 68 21.41 -1.30 -7.96
C ASP A 68 21.14 -2.78 -7.67
N TYR A 69 19.91 -3.10 -7.28
CA TYR A 69 19.44 -4.44 -7.03
C TYR A 69 18.21 -4.77 -7.90
N PRO A 70 18.08 -6.00 -8.45
CA PRO A 70 16.83 -6.41 -9.07
C PRO A 70 15.73 -6.36 -8.01
N GLY A 71 14.80 -5.43 -8.18
CA GLY A 71 13.77 -5.16 -7.18
C GLY A 71 12.67 -6.20 -7.21
N TYR A 72 12.15 -6.50 -6.05
CA TYR A 72 10.88 -7.18 -5.90
C TYR A 72 9.72 -6.23 -6.19
N GLN A 73 8.58 -6.77 -6.64
CA GLN A 73 7.38 -5.97 -6.73
C GLN A 73 6.75 -5.83 -5.35
N THR A 74 6.48 -4.61 -4.93
CA THR A 74 5.65 -4.31 -3.77
C THR A 74 4.50 -3.40 -4.19
N LYS A 75 3.28 -3.75 -3.82
CA LYS A 75 2.08 -2.97 -4.14
C LYS A 75 1.11 -2.96 -2.96
N ALA A 76 0.30 -1.91 -2.88
CA ALA A 76 -0.68 -1.75 -1.82
C ALA A 76 -2.05 -1.31 -2.36
N LYS A 77 -3.10 -1.59 -1.59
CA LYS A 77 -4.45 -1.06 -1.75
C LYS A 77 -4.86 -0.37 -0.46
N VAL A 78 -5.69 0.67 -0.56
CA VAL A 78 -6.22 1.39 0.60
C VAL A 78 -7.71 1.60 0.42
N LEU A 79 -8.46 1.36 1.49
CA LEU A 79 -9.90 1.65 1.61
C LEU A 79 -10.18 2.24 2.99
N TYR A 80 -11.34 2.87 3.16
CA TYR A 80 -11.81 3.26 4.48
C TYR A 80 -13.30 2.97 4.65
N SER A 81 -13.73 2.84 5.92
CA SER A 81 -15.13 2.71 6.29
C SER A 81 -15.56 3.81 7.26
N ASP A 82 -16.72 3.69 7.86
CA ASP A 82 -17.12 4.58 8.95
C ASP A 82 -16.33 4.35 10.25
N THR A 83 -15.63 3.21 10.37
CA THR A 83 -14.98 2.80 11.62
C THR A 83 -13.45 2.83 11.56
N GLY A 84 -12.84 2.83 10.38
CA GLY A 84 -11.39 2.82 10.25
C GLY A 84 -10.89 2.79 8.82
N ILE A 85 -9.57 2.67 8.67
CA ILE A 85 -8.85 2.61 7.41
C ILE A 85 -8.21 1.23 7.25
N TYR A 86 -8.25 0.70 6.03
CA TYR A 86 -7.78 -0.62 5.64
C TYR A 86 -6.60 -0.51 4.70
N PHE A 87 -5.61 -1.35 4.89
CA PHE A 87 -4.48 -1.51 3.97
C PHE A 87 -4.28 -2.98 3.63
N LEU A 88 -3.93 -3.20 2.38
CA LEU A 88 -3.53 -4.50 1.86
C LEU A 88 -2.21 -4.33 1.12
N PHE A 89 -1.18 -5.06 1.54
CA PHE A 89 0.11 -5.13 0.87
C PHE A 89 0.30 -6.49 0.23
N ASN A 90 0.87 -6.50 -0.95
CA ASN A 90 1.36 -7.71 -1.61
C ASN A 90 2.84 -7.48 -1.94
N CYS A 91 3.69 -8.25 -1.29
CA CYS A 91 5.13 -8.12 -1.28
C CYS A 91 5.75 -9.35 -1.94
N ALA A 92 6.24 -9.25 -3.17
CA ALA A 92 7.11 -10.29 -3.74
C ALA A 92 8.39 -10.39 -2.90
N ASP A 93 8.88 -11.61 -2.66
CA ASP A 93 9.92 -11.88 -1.68
C ASP A 93 10.59 -13.23 -1.99
N GLU A 94 11.85 -13.42 -1.65
CA GLU A 94 12.56 -14.68 -1.84
C GLU A 94 12.79 -15.43 -0.52
N LYS A 95 12.84 -14.68 0.60
CA LYS A 95 13.13 -15.27 1.89
C LYS A 95 12.64 -14.38 3.03
N LEU A 96 11.90 -14.91 3.97
CA LEU A 96 11.45 -14.16 5.15
C LEU A 96 12.60 -13.91 6.13
N THR A 97 13.00 -12.67 6.28
CA THR A 97 14.01 -12.24 7.28
C THR A 97 13.29 -11.58 8.46
N THR A 98 12.83 -12.41 9.39
CA THR A 98 12.03 -11.99 10.54
C THR A 98 12.24 -12.95 11.72
N THR A 99 12.84 -12.49 12.78
CA THR A 99 13.18 -13.29 13.97
C THR A 99 12.40 -12.86 15.22
N MET A 100 11.83 -11.67 15.22
CA MET A 100 11.04 -11.12 16.31
C MET A 100 9.75 -11.89 16.50
N LYS A 101 9.36 -12.08 17.79
CA LYS A 101 8.25 -12.95 18.19
C LYS A 101 7.31 -12.27 19.19
N ALA A 102 7.22 -10.94 19.14
CA ALA A 102 6.31 -10.17 19.97
C ALA A 102 5.97 -8.84 19.29
N ASP A 103 4.83 -8.28 19.68
CA ASP A 103 4.44 -6.92 19.33
C ASP A 103 5.34 -5.91 20.07
N ASN A 104 5.34 -4.68 19.54
CA ASN A 104 6.06 -3.54 20.12
C ASN A 104 7.59 -3.71 20.22
N LEU A 105 8.16 -4.50 19.32
CA LEU A 105 9.60 -4.57 19.07
C LEU A 105 9.96 -3.70 17.85
N ASP A 106 11.25 -3.43 17.66
CA ASP A 106 11.78 -2.62 16.55
C ASP A 106 11.69 -3.37 15.20
N LEU A 107 10.46 -3.64 14.73
CA LEU A 107 10.16 -4.46 13.54
C LEU A 107 10.84 -3.93 12.28
N TRP A 108 11.05 -2.61 12.20
CA TRP A 108 11.75 -1.92 11.09
C TRP A 108 13.20 -2.39 10.87
N THR A 109 13.75 -3.19 11.77
CA THR A 109 15.08 -3.79 11.63
C THR A 109 15.06 -5.15 10.92
N GLU A 110 13.88 -5.64 10.54
CA GLU A 110 13.63 -6.88 9.80
C GLU A 110 12.65 -6.61 8.64
N ASP A 111 12.15 -7.66 7.97
CA ASP A 111 11.13 -7.50 6.94
C ASP A 111 9.84 -6.94 7.54
N VAL A 112 9.32 -5.89 6.95
CA VAL A 112 8.18 -5.16 7.49
C VAL A 112 7.47 -4.35 6.41
N VAL A 113 6.16 -4.14 6.54
CA VAL A 113 5.44 -3.06 5.88
C VAL A 113 5.06 -2.00 6.89
N GLU A 114 5.05 -0.73 6.45
CA GLU A 114 4.78 0.41 7.31
C GLU A 114 3.77 1.35 6.68
N VAL A 115 2.94 1.97 7.52
CA VAL A 115 1.97 3.00 7.13
C VAL A 115 2.13 4.20 8.04
N PHE A 116 2.35 5.37 7.44
CA PHE A 116 2.48 6.63 8.16
C PHE A 116 1.28 7.52 7.82
N LEU A 117 0.56 7.99 8.85
CA LEU A 117 -0.67 8.79 8.71
C LEU A 117 -0.53 10.11 9.48
N TRP A 118 -0.39 11.21 8.76
CA TRP A 118 -0.37 12.55 9.31
C TRP A 118 -1.68 13.25 8.97
N THR A 119 -2.61 13.22 9.89
CA THR A 119 -4.00 13.60 9.69
C THR A 119 -4.24 15.10 9.67
N ASP A 120 -3.32 15.89 10.25
CA ASP A 120 -3.39 17.35 10.32
C ASP A 120 -1.97 17.94 10.30
N GLU A 121 -1.62 18.61 9.21
CA GLU A 121 -0.29 19.22 9.02
C GLU A 121 0.02 20.37 10.02
N THR A 122 -0.99 20.92 10.67
CA THR A 122 -0.81 21.95 11.70
C THR A 122 -0.44 21.35 13.06
N PHE A 123 -0.56 20.05 13.23
CA PHE A 123 -0.29 19.34 14.46
C PHE A 123 0.96 18.44 14.29
N PRO A 124 2.03 18.65 15.10
CA PRO A 124 3.32 18.03 14.85
C PRO A 124 3.43 16.59 15.37
N VAL A 125 2.41 15.77 15.13
CA VAL A 125 2.37 14.35 15.51
C VAL A 125 1.69 13.57 14.41
N TYR A 126 2.25 12.45 14.01
CA TYR A 126 1.63 11.49 13.10
C TYR A 126 1.62 10.09 13.71
N PHE A 127 0.78 9.24 13.17
CA PHE A 127 0.69 7.83 13.53
C PHE A 127 1.50 6.99 12.55
N GLU A 128 2.23 6.04 13.08
CA GLU A 128 2.99 5.05 12.34
C GLU A 128 2.55 3.66 12.77
N TYR A 129 2.45 2.75 11.81
CA TYR A 129 2.10 1.37 12.04
C TYR A 129 3.00 0.46 11.24
N GLU A 130 3.61 -0.50 11.93
CA GLU A 130 4.46 -1.52 11.34
C GLU A 130 3.82 -2.90 11.49
N LEU A 131 3.99 -3.76 10.47
CA LEU A 131 3.52 -5.14 10.49
C LEU A 131 4.52 -6.07 9.83
N SER A 132 5.01 -7.05 10.61
CA SER A 132 5.95 -8.06 10.12
C SER A 132 5.24 -9.20 9.38
N PRO A 133 5.94 -9.96 8.49
CA PRO A 133 5.39 -11.17 7.88
C PRO A 133 4.90 -12.21 8.89
N MET A 134 5.46 -12.22 10.11
CA MET A 134 5.06 -13.12 11.20
C MET A 134 3.81 -12.65 11.95
N ASN A 135 3.21 -11.54 11.52
CA ASN A 135 1.99 -10.98 12.09
C ASN A 135 2.17 -10.34 13.47
N TYR A 136 3.34 -9.76 13.74
CA TYR A 136 3.59 -8.90 14.89
C TYR A 136 3.53 -7.45 14.48
N GLU A 137 2.97 -6.59 15.35
CA GLU A 137 2.73 -5.18 15.08
C GLU A 137 3.52 -4.24 15.99
N LEU A 138 3.80 -3.04 15.47
CA LEU A 138 4.29 -1.91 16.25
C LEU A 138 3.50 -0.65 15.89
N PRO A 139 2.40 -0.34 16.59
CA PRO A 139 1.68 0.92 16.45
C PRO A 139 2.29 1.98 17.36
N ILE A 140 2.66 3.13 16.78
CA ILE A 140 3.32 4.22 17.51
C ILE A 140 2.81 5.61 17.12
N MET A 141 2.91 6.56 18.05
CA MET A 141 2.78 7.99 17.77
C MET A 141 4.17 8.61 17.68
N VAL A 142 4.38 9.40 16.63
CA VAL A 142 5.67 9.99 16.30
C VAL A 142 5.54 11.52 16.34
N PRO A 143 6.02 12.16 17.41
CA PRO A 143 6.16 13.61 17.43
C PRO A 143 7.32 14.04 16.52
N ASN A 144 7.12 15.17 15.81
CA ASN A 144 8.16 15.77 14.99
C ASN A 144 8.22 17.28 15.24
N TYR A 145 9.37 17.88 14.99
CA TYR A 145 9.54 19.32 15.03
C TYR A 145 10.25 19.80 13.76
N LYS A 146 9.47 20.41 12.85
CA LYS A 146 9.99 20.97 11.59
C LYS A 146 10.86 19.98 10.80
N GLY A 147 10.45 18.71 10.71
CA GLY A 147 11.20 17.65 10.05
C GLY A 147 12.20 16.91 10.93
N THR A 148 12.34 17.30 12.18
CA THR A 148 13.18 16.58 13.13
C THR A 148 12.33 15.52 13.83
N PHE A 149 12.73 14.26 13.68
CA PHE A 149 12.19 13.13 14.43
C PHE A 149 12.53 13.31 15.91
N LEU A 150 11.53 13.24 16.79
CA LEU A 150 11.69 13.44 18.24
C LEU A 150 11.51 12.15 19.06
N GLY A 151 11.59 10.98 18.42
CA GLY A 151 11.32 9.69 19.03
C GLY A 151 9.90 9.24 18.77
N TRP A 152 9.46 8.20 19.46
CA TRP A 152 8.14 7.61 19.31
C TRP A 152 7.63 7.07 20.65
N LEU A 153 6.29 6.88 20.72
CA LEU A 153 5.59 6.29 21.86
C LEU A 153 4.73 5.13 21.38
N PRO A 154 4.74 3.95 22.04
CA PRO A 154 3.78 2.90 21.75
C PRO A 154 2.35 3.43 21.87
N TRP A 155 1.53 3.15 20.84
CA TRP A 155 0.17 3.65 20.75
C TRP A 155 -0.79 2.51 20.40
N HIS A 156 -0.87 1.51 21.27
CA HIS A 156 -1.70 0.33 21.11
C HIS A 156 -2.73 0.27 22.24
N TYR A 157 -3.90 -0.29 21.91
CA TYR A 157 -5.04 -0.37 22.83
C TYR A 157 -5.85 -1.64 22.58
N GLU A 158 -6.58 -2.06 23.60
CA GLU A 158 -7.53 -3.16 23.52
C GLU A 158 -8.93 -2.73 23.14
N GLY A 159 -9.81 -3.70 22.93
CA GLY A 159 -11.21 -3.49 22.61
C GLY A 159 -11.42 -2.85 21.24
N ASP A 160 -12.27 -1.86 21.16
CA ASP A 160 -12.67 -1.19 19.92
C ASP A 160 -11.63 -0.19 19.36
N ARG A 161 -10.53 -0.02 20.08
CA ARG A 161 -9.35 0.73 19.63
C ARG A 161 -8.21 -0.17 19.15
N ARG A 162 -8.37 -1.50 19.26
CA ARG A 162 -7.35 -2.43 18.79
C ARG A 162 -7.30 -2.48 17.27
N THR A 163 -6.10 -2.44 16.70
CA THR A 163 -5.81 -2.79 15.32
C THR A 163 -6.20 -4.24 15.03
N ARG A 164 -6.54 -4.53 13.79
CA ARG A 164 -6.75 -5.91 13.32
C ARG A 164 -5.82 -6.16 12.15
N HIS A 165 -5.11 -7.26 12.18
CA HIS A 165 -4.12 -7.57 11.15
C HIS A 165 -4.00 -9.08 10.96
N ALA A 166 -3.66 -9.47 9.76
CA ALA A 166 -3.35 -10.84 9.40
C ALA A 166 -2.34 -10.86 8.25
N THR A 167 -1.48 -11.86 8.26
CA THR A 167 -0.49 -12.06 7.21
C THR A 167 -0.49 -13.49 6.71
N SER A 168 -0.19 -13.67 5.43
CA SER A 168 0.00 -14.97 4.80
C SER A 168 1.24 -14.97 3.92
N VAL A 169 1.74 -16.16 3.57
CA VAL A 169 2.87 -16.34 2.66
C VAL A 169 2.49 -17.25 1.51
N THR A 170 3.15 -17.10 0.38
CA THR A 170 2.98 -17.91 -0.82
C THR A 170 4.33 -18.50 -1.23
N GLY A 171 4.33 -19.76 -1.67
CA GLY A 171 5.53 -20.42 -2.19
C GLY A 171 6.47 -20.98 -1.13
N GLY A 172 6.09 -20.94 0.16
CA GLY A 172 6.88 -21.48 1.26
C GLY A 172 6.13 -21.52 2.57
N GLU A 173 6.87 -21.76 3.65
CA GLU A 173 6.34 -21.77 5.02
C GLU A 173 6.38 -20.37 5.65
N LYS A 174 5.38 -20.02 6.45
CA LYS A 174 5.38 -18.81 7.28
C LYS A 174 6.30 -19.00 8.49
N LYS A 175 7.59 -18.91 8.24
CA LYS A 175 8.64 -19.14 9.22
C LYS A 175 9.88 -18.32 8.86
N SER A 176 10.55 -17.77 9.86
CA SER A 176 11.81 -17.03 9.66
C SER A 176 12.85 -17.87 8.92
N GLY A 177 13.49 -17.29 7.93
CA GLY A 177 14.49 -17.91 7.09
C GLY A 177 13.94 -18.81 5.97
N SER A 178 12.61 -18.98 5.85
CA SER A 178 12.01 -19.78 4.78
C SER A 178 12.08 -19.07 3.46
N SER A 179 12.41 -19.81 2.40
CA SER A 179 12.20 -19.31 1.03
C SER A 179 10.70 -19.24 0.73
N VAL A 180 10.29 -18.14 0.12
CA VAL A 180 8.90 -17.84 -0.27
C VAL A 180 8.87 -17.24 -1.66
N SER A 181 7.72 -16.95 -2.21
CA SER A 181 7.59 -16.17 -3.44
C SER A 181 6.91 -14.82 -3.20
N ALA A 182 6.14 -14.71 -2.13
CA ALA A 182 5.50 -13.47 -1.69
C ALA A 182 4.93 -13.62 -0.28
N TRP A 183 4.61 -12.49 0.34
CA TRP A 183 3.76 -12.43 1.51
C TRP A 183 2.73 -11.30 1.38
N ILE A 184 1.61 -11.46 2.07
CA ILE A 184 0.52 -10.51 2.12
C ILE A 184 0.38 -10.00 3.54
N ALA A 185 0.20 -8.69 3.70
CA ALA A 185 -0.22 -8.05 4.93
C ALA A 185 -1.57 -7.37 4.71
N GLU A 186 -2.55 -7.72 5.50
CA GLU A 186 -3.87 -7.08 5.52
C GLU A 186 -4.09 -6.53 6.92
N LEU A 187 -4.43 -5.25 7.02
CA LEU A 187 -4.56 -4.58 8.31
C LEU A 187 -5.68 -3.54 8.32
N PHE A 188 -6.22 -3.31 9.50
CA PHE A 188 -7.26 -2.32 9.79
C PHE A 188 -6.85 -1.49 11.00
N ILE A 189 -6.85 -0.18 10.83
CA ILE A 189 -6.58 0.81 11.87
C ILE A 189 -7.89 1.50 12.23
N PRO A 190 -8.47 1.27 13.43
CA PRO A 190 -9.74 1.90 13.81
C PRO A 190 -9.54 3.39 14.06
N PHE A 191 -10.49 4.22 13.61
CA PHE A 191 -10.46 5.67 13.86
C PHE A 191 -10.48 6.00 15.35
N LYS A 192 -11.06 5.13 16.18
CA LYS A 192 -11.02 5.28 17.64
C LYS A 192 -9.61 5.22 18.23
N LEU A 193 -8.69 4.51 17.58
CA LEU A 193 -7.27 4.52 17.94
C LEU A 193 -6.62 5.86 17.61
N LEU A 194 -6.99 6.44 16.48
CA LEU A 194 -6.44 7.71 15.99
C LEU A 194 -7.16 8.93 16.61
N ALA A 195 -8.19 8.73 17.42
CA ALA A 195 -9.05 9.80 17.95
C ALA A 195 -8.35 11.00 18.63
N PRO A 196 -7.15 10.88 19.23
CA PRO A 196 -6.40 12.04 19.72
C PRO A 196 -5.91 12.99 18.62
N LEU A 197 -5.81 12.50 17.37
CA LEU A 197 -5.41 13.31 16.23
C LEU A 197 -6.61 14.08 15.67
N ASN A 198 -6.36 15.26 15.12
CA ASN A 198 -7.37 16.04 14.42
C ASN A 198 -7.78 15.38 13.09
N ASN A 199 -8.93 15.82 12.51
CA ASN A 199 -9.47 15.31 11.24
C ASN A 199 -9.74 13.80 11.22
N VAL A 200 -10.06 13.22 12.37
CA VAL A 200 -10.42 11.81 12.56
C VAL A 200 -11.79 11.71 13.23
N PRO A 201 -12.76 10.95 12.69
CA PRO A 201 -12.74 10.25 11.40
C PRO A 201 -12.73 11.22 10.20
N PRO A 202 -12.18 10.80 9.05
CA PRO A 202 -12.26 11.62 7.86
C PRO A 202 -13.69 11.65 7.31
N VAL A 203 -14.04 12.76 6.68
CA VAL A 203 -15.26 12.90 5.87
C VAL A 203 -14.87 13.06 4.40
N SER A 204 -15.82 12.92 3.48
CA SER A 204 -15.56 13.15 2.05
C SER A 204 -14.89 14.51 1.83
N GLY A 205 -13.81 14.50 1.05
CA GLY A 205 -12.94 15.67 0.80
C GLY A 205 -11.83 15.90 1.84
N THR A 206 -11.83 15.18 2.97
CA THR A 206 -10.71 15.24 3.93
C THR A 206 -9.41 14.82 3.26
N LYS A 207 -8.32 15.49 3.60
CA LYS A 207 -6.97 15.18 3.13
C LYS A 207 -6.07 14.84 4.31
N TRP A 208 -5.35 13.73 4.21
CA TRP A 208 -4.27 13.39 5.12
C TRP A 208 -2.96 13.31 4.36
N ARG A 209 -1.87 13.74 4.96
CA ARG A 209 -0.55 13.38 4.48
C ARG A 209 -0.26 11.95 4.92
N ALA A 210 0.28 11.15 4.02
CA ALA A 210 0.55 9.75 4.29
C ALA A 210 1.70 9.21 3.45
N ASN A 211 2.31 8.14 3.91
CA ASN A 211 3.17 7.32 3.08
C ASN A 211 3.02 5.84 3.45
N MET A 212 3.44 4.98 2.53
CA MET A 212 3.48 3.54 2.70
C MET A 212 4.86 3.04 2.32
N TYR A 213 5.37 2.10 3.11
CA TYR A 213 6.73 1.61 2.99
C TYR A 213 6.80 0.10 3.13
N ARG A 214 7.89 -0.47 2.62
CA ARG A 214 8.36 -1.80 2.94
C ARG A 214 9.86 -1.77 3.13
N ILE A 215 10.35 -2.51 4.12
CA ILE A 215 11.74 -2.88 4.26
C ILE A 215 11.85 -4.38 4.00
N ASP A 216 12.92 -4.76 3.31
CA ASP A 216 13.25 -6.13 2.96
C ASP A 216 14.73 -6.36 3.23
N HIS A 217 15.05 -7.45 3.88
CA HIS A 217 16.41 -7.77 4.34
C HIS A 217 17.01 -9.02 3.71
N ASP A 218 16.51 -9.42 2.53
CA ASP A 218 17.00 -10.63 1.86
C ASP A 218 18.48 -10.57 1.47
N HIS A 219 18.95 -9.38 1.16
CA HIS A 219 20.33 -9.12 0.75
C HIS A 219 20.91 -7.97 1.58
N ASP A 220 20.98 -6.78 1.02
CA ASP A 220 21.13 -5.55 1.79
C ASP A 220 19.73 -5.04 2.12
N ARG A 221 19.62 -4.09 3.06
CA ARG A 221 18.34 -3.45 3.35
C ARG A 221 17.80 -2.75 2.12
N LEU A 222 16.74 -3.30 1.52
CA LEU A 222 15.98 -2.70 0.44
C LEU A 222 14.80 -1.92 1.01
N SER A 223 14.54 -0.75 0.46
CA SER A 223 13.43 0.11 0.88
C SER A 223 12.52 0.40 -0.30
N PHE A 224 11.23 0.18 -0.10
CA PHE A 224 10.17 0.46 -1.07
C PHE A 224 9.26 1.54 -0.49
N VAL A 225 8.87 2.49 -1.31
CA VAL A 225 8.11 3.66 -0.89
C VAL A 225 6.99 3.97 -1.89
N TRP A 226 5.83 4.38 -1.39
CA TRP A 226 4.79 4.92 -2.26
C TRP A 226 5.22 6.30 -2.79
N GLN A 227 5.61 7.22 -1.92
CA GLN A 227 6.18 8.51 -2.31
C GLN A 227 7.65 8.56 -1.91
N LYS A 228 8.50 9.02 -2.85
CA LYS A 228 9.94 9.09 -2.62
C LYS A 228 10.28 10.04 -1.49
N VAL A 229 11.15 9.59 -0.60
CA VAL A 229 11.73 10.40 0.49
C VAL A 229 13.21 10.67 0.20
N THR A 230 13.75 11.73 0.79
CA THR A 230 15.12 12.17 0.51
C THR A 230 16.11 11.81 1.60
N THR A 231 15.64 11.58 2.83
CA THR A 231 16.49 11.28 3.99
C THR A 231 16.18 9.90 4.57
N ASN A 232 15.04 9.74 5.20
CA ASN A 232 14.56 8.50 5.81
C ASN A 232 13.02 8.48 5.73
N PHE A 233 12.37 7.47 6.26
CA PHE A 233 10.91 7.32 6.19
C PHE A 233 10.16 8.43 6.97
N HIS A 234 10.79 9.07 7.95
CA HIS A 234 10.22 10.22 8.68
C HIS A 234 10.36 11.57 7.94
N ASP A 235 10.75 11.56 6.66
CA ASP A 235 10.78 12.75 5.80
C ASP A 235 9.36 13.18 5.38
N TYR A 236 8.58 13.62 6.34
CA TYR A 236 7.16 13.93 6.20
C TYR A 236 6.86 15.01 5.16
N ASN A 237 7.83 15.86 4.80
CA ASN A 237 7.66 16.86 3.74
C ASN A 237 7.41 16.22 2.37
N HIS A 238 7.85 14.96 2.21
CA HIS A 238 7.68 14.17 0.98
C HIS A 238 6.55 13.12 1.09
N PHE A 239 5.74 13.15 2.13
CA PHE A 239 4.54 12.31 2.17
C PHE A 239 3.59 12.69 1.05
N GLY A 240 2.90 11.72 0.49
CA GLY A 240 1.80 11.92 -0.44
C GLY A 240 0.54 12.40 0.27
N THR A 241 -0.55 12.44 -0.47
CA THR A 241 -1.85 12.90 0.04
C THR A 241 -2.91 11.84 -0.17
N PHE A 242 -3.53 11.36 0.89
CA PHE A 242 -4.77 10.60 0.84
C PHE A 242 -5.95 11.57 0.75
N ILE A 243 -6.83 11.35 -0.21
CA ILE A 243 -8.07 12.14 -0.39
C ILE A 243 -9.24 11.19 -0.21
N PHE A 244 -10.04 11.41 0.82
CA PHE A 244 -11.18 10.54 1.16
C PHE A 244 -12.41 10.91 0.33
N GLU A 245 -13.02 9.92 -0.36
CA GLU A 245 -14.29 10.11 -1.11
C GLU A 245 -15.52 10.03 -0.22
#